data_cd470f496e9bfd3886153361d967eee5
#
_entry.id   cd470f496e9bfd3886153361d967eee5
#
_cell.length_a   1.000
_cell.length_b   1.000
_cell.length_c   1.000
_cell.angle_alpha   90.00
_cell.angle_beta   90.00
_cell.angle_gamma   90.00
#
_symmetry.space_group_name_H-M   'P 1'
#
loop_
_entity.id
_entity.type
_entity.pdbx_description
1 polymer ?
#
loop_
_entity_poly.entity_id
_entity_poly.type
_entity_poly.pdbx_seq_one_letter_code
_entity_poly.pdbx_strand_id
1 'polypeptide(L)'
;MKITVVGAGAVGATCADNIARKELASELVLLDIKEGLAEGKAQDMMQTATLLGFDTKITGSTNDYAKTAGSSVVVITSGIPRKPGMTREDLIGTNAGIVKTVSENILKHSPDAIIIVISNPMDTMTYLALQATGLPKNRIIGMGGTLDSSRFKYQLSQHLECSPSDLNAVVIG
;
A
#
# COMPACT_ATOMS: atom_id res chain seq x y z
N MET A 1 -13.56 -9.09 6.51
CA MET A 1 -12.09 -8.96 6.51
C MET A 1 -11.74 -7.48 6.65
N LYS A 2 -10.69 -7.17 7.42
CA LYS A 2 -10.19 -5.80 7.59
C LYS A 2 -8.85 -5.63 6.87
N ILE A 3 -8.69 -4.53 6.16
CA ILE A 3 -7.44 -4.13 5.49
C ILE A 3 -7.00 -2.78 6.04
N THR A 4 -5.71 -2.59 6.25
CA THR A 4 -5.11 -1.29 6.56
C THR A 4 -4.19 -0.85 5.44
N VAL A 5 -4.27 0.43 5.05
CA VAL A 5 -3.31 1.10 4.16
C VAL A 5 -2.57 2.15 4.97
N VAL A 6 -1.24 2.02 5.07
CA VAL A 6 -0.38 2.97 5.79
C VAL A 6 0.31 3.89 4.79
N GLY A 7 0.05 5.18 4.94
CA GLY A 7 0.40 6.24 4.01
C GLY A 7 -0.81 6.69 3.18
N ALA A 8 -1.32 7.91 3.45
CA ALA A 8 -2.44 8.51 2.73
C ALA A 8 -2.00 9.43 1.57
N GLY A 9 -0.79 9.24 1.06
CA GLY A 9 -0.30 9.90 -0.16
C GLY A 9 -1.11 9.49 -1.40
N ALA A 10 -0.63 9.86 -2.59
CA ALA A 10 -1.34 9.52 -3.84
C ALA A 10 -1.51 8.01 -4.02
N VAL A 11 -0.44 7.24 -3.82
CA VAL A 11 -0.47 5.77 -3.98
C VAL A 11 -1.40 5.12 -2.96
N GLY A 12 -1.27 5.46 -1.68
CA GLY A 12 -2.08 4.85 -0.63
C GLY A 12 -3.57 5.19 -0.74
N ALA A 13 -3.91 6.45 -1.05
CA ALA A 13 -5.29 6.86 -1.27
C ALA A 13 -5.92 6.14 -2.47
N THR A 14 -5.18 6.04 -3.60
CA THR A 14 -5.65 5.29 -4.77
C THR A 14 -5.82 3.80 -4.46
N CYS A 15 -4.90 3.21 -3.68
CA CYS A 15 -5.01 1.84 -3.22
C CYS A 15 -6.27 1.64 -2.37
N ALA A 16 -6.50 2.52 -1.39
CA ALA A 16 -7.68 2.49 -0.53
C ALA A 16 -8.99 2.60 -1.32
N ASP A 17 -9.08 3.55 -2.25
CA ASP A 17 -10.23 3.73 -3.11
C ASP A 17 -10.55 2.47 -3.95
N ASN A 18 -9.53 1.85 -4.54
CA ASN A 18 -9.70 0.61 -5.30
C ASN A 18 -10.10 -0.59 -4.42
N ILE A 19 -9.57 -0.71 -3.21
CA ILE A 19 -9.97 -1.75 -2.25
C ILE A 19 -11.45 -1.60 -1.91
N ALA A 20 -11.90 -0.37 -1.66
CA ALA A 20 -13.28 -0.07 -1.32
C ALA A 20 -14.24 -0.37 -2.48
N ARG A 21 -13.98 0.19 -3.66
CA ARG A 21 -14.82 0.01 -4.86
C ARG A 21 -14.94 -1.45 -5.31
N LYS A 22 -13.90 -2.25 -5.10
CA LYS A 22 -13.91 -3.68 -5.41
C LYS A 22 -14.40 -4.54 -4.26
N GLU A 23 -14.76 -3.92 -3.15
CA GLU A 23 -15.24 -4.59 -1.92
C GLU A 23 -14.32 -5.73 -1.46
N LEU A 24 -12.99 -5.52 -1.58
CA LEU A 24 -12.00 -6.51 -1.16
C LEU A 24 -11.93 -6.67 0.37
N ALA A 25 -12.57 -5.77 1.11
CA ALA A 25 -12.68 -5.81 2.56
C ALA A 25 -14.00 -5.21 3.01
N SER A 26 -14.54 -5.67 4.13
CA SER A 26 -15.70 -5.04 4.77
C SER A 26 -15.30 -3.78 5.58
N GLU A 27 -14.04 -3.71 6.00
CA GLU A 27 -13.49 -2.58 6.76
C GLU A 27 -12.10 -2.21 6.24
N LEU A 28 -11.89 -0.93 6.01
CA LEU A 28 -10.64 -0.36 5.53
C LEU A 28 -10.18 0.77 6.46
N VAL A 29 -8.95 0.69 6.93
CA VAL A 29 -8.31 1.78 7.67
C VAL A 29 -7.26 2.44 6.80
N LEU A 30 -7.36 3.75 6.62
CA LEU A 30 -6.33 4.58 6.00
C LEU A 30 -5.59 5.33 7.11
N LEU A 31 -4.29 5.09 7.25
CA LEU A 31 -3.46 5.67 8.33
C LEU A 31 -2.37 6.55 7.74
N ASP A 32 -2.18 7.73 8.32
CA ASP A 32 -1.08 8.64 7.99
C ASP A 32 -0.56 9.35 9.26
N ILE A 33 0.65 9.86 9.19
CA ILE A 33 1.22 10.70 10.26
C ILE A 33 0.79 12.16 10.17
N LYS A 34 0.36 12.60 8.97
CA LYS A 34 -0.08 13.97 8.74
C LYS A 34 -1.51 14.14 9.24
N GLU A 35 -1.66 15.04 10.20
CA GLU A 35 -2.94 15.32 10.86
C GLU A 35 -4.06 15.63 9.84
N GLY A 36 -5.21 14.97 10.00
CA GLY A 36 -6.42 15.15 9.22
C GLY A 36 -6.36 14.63 7.79
N LEU A 37 -5.18 14.23 7.27
CA LEU A 37 -5.05 13.82 5.87
C LEU A 37 -5.80 12.51 5.58
N ALA A 38 -5.61 11.53 6.42
CA ALA A 38 -6.24 10.22 6.25
C ALA A 38 -7.75 10.29 6.49
N GLU A 39 -8.16 11.06 7.50
CA GLU A 39 -9.55 11.28 7.86
C GLU A 39 -10.32 11.99 6.74
N GLY A 40 -9.77 13.09 6.20
CA GLY A 40 -10.36 13.82 5.10
C GLY A 40 -10.55 12.95 3.85
N LYS A 41 -9.51 12.20 3.47
CA LYS A 41 -9.59 11.28 2.31
C LYS A 41 -10.56 10.13 2.54
N ALA A 42 -10.60 9.56 3.75
CA ALA A 42 -11.57 8.52 4.08
C ALA A 42 -13.01 9.04 3.99
N GLN A 43 -13.24 10.25 4.46
CA GLN A 43 -14.56 10.91 4.35
C GLN A 43 -14.93 11.16 2.90
N ASP A 44 -14.03 11.71 2.08
CA ASP A 44 -14.27 11.94 0.65
C ASP A 44 -14.66 10.64 -0.07
N MET A 45 -13.91 9.54 0.18
CA MET A 45 -14.22 8.22 -0.39
C MET A 45 -15.59 7.72 0.08
N MET A 46 -15.90 7.79 1.37
CA MET A 46 -17.20 7.34 1.91
C MET A 46 -18.38 8.12 1.33
N GLN A 47 -18.22 9.41 1.03
CA GLN A 47 -19.25 10.21 0.39
C GLN A 47 -19.58 9.76 -1.04
N THR A 48 -18.66 9.03 -1.69
CA THR A 48 -18.90 8.46 -3.02
C THR A 48 -19.56 7.07 -2.98
N ALA A 49 -19.69 6.46 -1.81
CA ALA A 49 -20.14 5.07 -1.67
C ALA A 49 -21.50 4.80 -2.33
N THR A 50 -22.49 5.69 -2.12
CA THR A 50 -23.82 5.54 -2.73
C THR A 50 -23.79 5.72 -4.25
N LEU A 51 -22.90 6.56 -4.76
CA LEU A 51 -22.75 6.82 -6.19
C LEU A 51 -22.04 5.66 -6.90
N LEU A 52 -21.04 5.06 -6.23
CA LEU A 52 -20.17 4.03 -6.80
C LEU A 52 -20.59 2.61 -6.41
N GLY A 53 -21.55 2.46 -5.51
CA GLY A 53 -22.17 1.19 -5.16
C GLY A 53 -21.25 0.25 -4.37
N PHE A 54 -20.61 0.74 -3.30
CA PHE A 54 -19.84 -0.11 -2.39
C PHE A 54 -20.24 0.11 -0.92
N ASP A 55 -20.08 -0.94 -0.10
CA ASP A 55 -20.42 -0.93 1.34
C ASP A 55 -19.18 -1.01 2.26
N THR A 56 -17.99 -1.09 1.70
CA THR A 56 -16.74 -1.09 2.49
C THR A 56 -16.66 0.14 3.39
N LYS A 57 -16.60 -0.07 4.71
CA LYS A 57 -16.47 1.01 5.70
C LYS A 57 -15.02 1.51 5.73
N ILE A 58 -14.80 2.76 5.33
CA ILE A 58 -13.48 3.40 5.35
C ILE A 58 -13.36 4.31 6.57
N THR A 59 -12.27 4.17 7.31
CA THR A 59 -11.93 5.02 8.46
C THR A 59 -10.53 5.60 8.27
N GLY A 60 -10.40 6.92 8.37
CA GLY A 60 -9.10 7.60 8.43
C GLY A 60 -8.57 7.63 9.86
N SER A 61 -7.25 7.67 10.01
CA SER A 61 -6.61 7.75 11.32
C SER A 61 -5.25 8.44 11.25
N THR A 62 -5.04 9.44 12.09
CA THR A 62 -3.76 10.12 12.23
C THR A 62 -2.94 9.46 13.33
N ASN A 63 -1.85 8.79 12.94
CA ASN A 63 -0.83 8.19 13.82
C ASN A 63 -1.37 7.27 14.95
N ASP A 64 -2.62 6.83 14.87
CA ASP A 64 -3.23 5.92 15.84
C ASP A 64 -3.25 4.49 15.29
N TYR A 65 -2.19 3.76 15.55
CA TYR A 65 -2.04 2.37 15.13
C TYR A 65 -3.02 1.41 15.81
N ALA A 66 -3.65 1.78 16.92
CA ALA A 66 -4.66 0.93 17.54
C ALA A 66 -5.87 0.69 16.62
N LYS A 67 -6.16 1.63 15.73
CA LYS A 67 -7.22 1.47 14.69
C LYS A 67 -6.92 0.35 13.70
N THR A 68 -5.64 -0.02 13.53
CA THR A 68 -5.23 -1.09 12.62
C THR A 68 -5.45 -2.49 13.22
N ALA A 69 -5.80 -2.59 14.49
CA ALA A 69 -5.94 -3.86 15.20
C ALA A 69 -6.84 -4.85 14.45
N GLY A 70 -6.38 -6.10 14.33
CA GLY A 70 -7.10 -7.18 13.67
C GLY A 70 -7.11 -7.11 12.14
N SER A 71 -6.23 -6.33 11.53
CA SER A 71 -6.09 -6.32 10.06
C SER A 71 -5.56 -7.66 9.56
N SER A 72 -6.24 -8.23 8.55
CA SER A 72 -5.79 -9.43 7.86
C SER A 72 -4.68 -9.13 6.85
N VAL A 73 -4.73 -7.93 6.25
CA VAL A 73 -3.72 -7.43 5.29
C VAL A 73 -3.38 -5.99 5.64
N VAL A 74 -2.09 -5.67 5.57
CA VAL A 74 -1.60 -4.30 5.70
C VAL A 74 -0.76 -3.93 4.50
N VAL A 75 -1.11 -2.83 3.84
CA VAL A 75 -0.37 -2.30 2.69
C VAL A 75 0.45 -1.11 3.14
N ILE A 76 1.78 -1.18 3.03
CA ILE A 76 2.70 -0.11 3.41
C ILE A 76 3.08 0.67 2.15
N THR A 77 2.54 1.89 2.04
CA THR A 77 2.87 2.85 0.97
C THR A 77 3.63 4.06 1.50
N SER A 78 3.87 4.10 2.81
CA SER A 78 4.55 5.20 3.48
C SER A 78 6.02 5.27 3.11
N GLY A 79 6.50 6.49 2.90
CA GLY A 79 7.86 6.79 2.50
C GLY A 79 7.93 8.16 1.84
N ILE A 80 9.12 8.69 1.67
CA ILE A 80 9.33 9.93 0.94
C ILE A 80 9.75 9.62 -0.51
N PRO A 81 9.31 10.43 -1.49
CA PRO A 81 9.84 10.36 -2.83
C PRO A 81 11.27 10.91 -2.87
N ARG A 82 12.06 10.46 -3.84
CA ARG A 82 13.39 11.02 -4.07
C ARG A 82 13.29 12.50 -4.41
N LYS A 83 14.02 13.33 -3.67
CA LYS A 83 14.10 14.78 -3.90
C LYS A 83 15.34 15.12 -4.75
N PRO A 84 15.35 16.24 -5.50
CA PRO A 84 16.55 16.72 -6.15
C PRO A 84 17.71 16.84 -5.16
N GLY A 85 18.90 16.37 -5.54
CA GLY A 85 20.10 16.36 -4.69
C GLY A 85 20.20 15.17 -3.72
N MET A 86 19.18 14.35 -3.57
CA MET A 86 19.22 13.16 -2.74
C MET A 86 19.95 12.02 -3.46
N THR A 87 20.89 11.37 -2.79
CA THR A 87 21.47 10.10 -3.27
C THR A 87 20.47 8.97 -3.11
N ARG A 88 20.80 7.82 -3.69
CA ARG A 88 19.96 6.61 -3.49
C ARG A 88 20.09 6.09 -2.06
N GLU A 89 21.27 6.20 -1.49
CA GLU A 89 21.59 5.81 -0.12
C GLU A 89 20.83 6.64 0.90
N ASP A 90 20.74 7.97 0.69
CA ASP A 90 19.95 8.87 1.55
C ASP A 90 18.47 8.48 1.57
N LEU A 91 17.92 8.15 0.39
CA LEU A 91 16.54 7.71 0.27
C LEU A 91 16.32 6.37 1.00
N ILE A 92 17.25 5.43 0.83
CA ILE A 92 17.20 4.12 1.51
C ILE A 92 17.22 4.35 3.02
N GLY A 93 18.14 5.14 3.55
CA GLY A 93 18.27 5.40 4.99
C GLY A 93 16.98 5.99 5.58
N THR A 94 16.41 7.00 4.92
CA THR A 94 15.17 7.64 5.38
C THR A 94 13.98 6.68 5.34
N ASN A 95 13.75 6.02 4.21
CA ASN A 95 12.62 5.11 4.06
C ASN A 95 12.76 3.86 4.92
N ALA A 96 13.99 3.40 5.19
CA ALA A 96 14.26 2.30 6.10
C ALA A 96 13.75 2.58 7.51
N GLY A 97 14.01 3.76 8.07
CA GLY A 97 13.49 4.18 9.36
C GLY A 97 11.96 4.18 9.40
N ILE A 98 11.33 4.71 8.34
CA ILE A 98 9.86 4.75 8.22
C ILE A 98 9.27 3.33 8.19
N VAL A 99 9.73 2.50 7.26
CA VAL A 99 9.19 1.14 7.07
C VAL A 99 9.40 0.27 8.30
N LYS A 100 10.56 0.37 8.96
CA LYS A 100 10.82 -0.32 10.23
C LYS A 100 9.81 0.07 11.29
N THR A 101 9.66 1.37 11.56
CA THR A 101 8.74 1.89 12.58
C THR A 101 7.30 1.48 12.29
N VAL A 102 6.85 1.59 11.03
CA VAL A 102 5.51 1.17 10.61
C VAL A 102 5.32 -0.32 10.84
N SER A 103 6.24 -1.16 10.37
CA SER A 103 6.15 -2.61 10.48
C SER A 103 6.09 -3.08 11.95
N GLU A 104 6.92 -2.51 12.82
CA GLU A 104 6.93 -2.81 14.25
C GLU A 104 5.61 -2.40 14.93
N ASN A 105 5.04 -1.25 14.58
CA ASN A 105 3.76 -0.80 15.13
C ASN A 105 2.59 -1.63 14.63
N ILE A 106 2.57 -2.00 13.35
CA ILE A 106 1.56 -2.90 12.80
C ILE A 106 1.60 -4.25 13.52
N LEU A 107 2.77 -4.82 13.74
CA LEU A 107 2.92 -6.12 14.41
C LEU A 107 2.32 -6.13 15.83
N LYS A 108 2.40 -5.01 16.56
CA LYS A 108 1.81 -4.89 17.91
C LYS A 108 0.28 -5.03 17.90
N HIS A 109 -0.39 -4.57 16.85
CA HIS A 109 -1.85 -4.51 16.77
C HIS A 109 -2.45 -5.57 15.84
N SER A 110 -1.66 -6.08 14.89
CA SER A 110 -2.08 -7.05 13.87
C SER A 110 -0.98 -8.10 13.64
N PRO A 111 -0.65 -8.93 14.63
CA PRO A 111 0.47 -9.88 14.58
C PRO A 111 0.30 -10.97 13.50
N ASP A 112 -0.93 -11.21 13.08
CA ASP A 112 -1.28 -12.21 12.07
C ASP A 112 -1.44 -11.64 10.65
N ALA A 113 -1.21 -10.36 10.45
CA ALA A 113 -1.38 -9.71 9.16
C ALA A 113 -0.38 -10.21 8.10
N ILE A 114 -0.83 -10.23 6.85
CA ILE A 114 0.05 -10.25 5.69
C ILE A 114 0.42 -8.80 5.38
N ILE A 115 1.71 -8.51 5.27
CA ILE A 115 2.22 -7.18 4.96
C ILE A 115 2.64 -7.12 3.50
N ILE A 116 2.07 -6.15 2.76
CA ILE A 116 2.43 -5.86 1.38
C ILE A 116 3.20 -4.55 1.35
N VAL A 117 4.46 -4.59 0.91
CA VAL A 117 5.34 -3.42 0.85
C VAL A 117 5.35 -2.85 -0.57
N ILE A 118 5.00 -1.55 -0.69
CA ILE A 118 5.03 -0.79 -1.94
C ILE A 118 6.12 0.30 -1.89
N SER A 119 6.55 0.66 -0.68
CA SER A 119 7.56 1.71 -0.45
C SER A 119 8.88 1.40 -1.16
N ASN A 120 9.46 2.43 -1.78
CA ASN A 120 10.71 2.28 -2.54
C ASN A 120 11.97 2.65 -1.72
N PRO A 121 13.12 1.97 -2.00
CA PRO A 121 13.32 0.87 -2.94
C PRO A 121 12.65 -0.43 -2.44
N MET A 122 11.75 -0.99 -3.25
CA MET A 122 10.82 -2.05 -2.82
C MET A 122 11.53 -3.29 -2.25
N ASP A 123 12.55 -3.80 -2.92
CA ASP A 123 13.28 -4.99 -2.48
C ASP A 123 13.92 -4.78 -1.11
N THR A 124 14.63 -3.65 -0.95
CA THR A 124 15.28 -3.30 0.31
C THR A 124 14.27 -3.11 1.43
N MET A 125 13.16 -2.42 1.16
CA MET A 125 12.10 -2.16 2.15
C MET A 125 11.36 -3.44 2.54
N THR A 126 11.13 -4.35 1.60
CA THR A 126 10.51 -5.65 1.87
C THR A 126 11.41 -6.52 2.75
N TYR A 127 12.71 -6.58 2.43
CA TYR A 127 13.67 -7.30 3.25
C TYR A 127 13.77 -6.71 4.67
N LEU A 128 13.79 -5.39 4.77
CA LEU A 128 13.80 -4.71 6.06
C LEU A 128 12.54 -4.99 6.89
N ALA A 129 11.35 -4.95 6.27
CA ALA A 129 10.10 -5.29 6.93
C ALA A 129 10.13 -6.74 7.47
N LEU A 130 10.69 -7.68 6.70
CA LEU A 130 10.88 -9.06 7.13
C LEU A 130 11.80 -9.13 8.36
N GLN A 131 12.93 -8.43 8.34
CA GLN A 131 13.87 -8.41 9.47
C GLN A 131 13.29 -7.74 10.72
N ALA A 132 12.57 -6.64 10.54
CA ALA A 132 11.99 -5.88 11.64
C ALA A 132 10.83 -6.61 12.33
N THR A 133 10.06 -7.40 11.59
CA THR A 133 8.90 -8.10 12.13
C THR A 133 9.21 -9.52 12.61
N GLY A 134 10.21 -10.18 12.04
CA GLY A 134 10.47 -11.60 12.27
C GLY A 134 9.35 -12.53 11.77
N LEU A 135 8.40 -12.01 10.99
CA LEU A 135 7.32 -12.81 10.40
C LEU A 135 7.87 -13.83 9.39
N PRO A 136 7.18 -14.94 9.16
CA PRO A 136 7.57 -15.89 8.13
C PRO A 136 7.49 -15.25 6.74
N LYS A 137 8.37 -15.64 5.82
CA LYS A 137 8.53 -15.06 4.48
C LYS A 137 7.23 -14.99 3.66
N ASN A 138 6.33 -15.95 3.85
CA ASN A 138 5.04 -15.99 3.16
C ASN A 138 4.03 -14.93 3.66
N ARG A 139 4.37 -14.17 4.69
CA ARG A 139 3.56 -13.06 5.20
C ARG A 139 4.10 -11.67 4.85
N ILE A 140 5.28 -11.58 4.22
CA ILE A 140 5.85 -10.30 3.77
C ILE A 140 6.02 -10.36 2.26
N ILE A 141 5.32 -9.49 1.56
CA ILE A 141 5.26 -9.48 0.09
C ILE A 141 5.71 -8.11 -0.42
N GLY A 142 6.67 -8.09 -1.35
CA GLY A 142 7.01 -6.89 -2.10
C GLY A 142 6.18 -6.81 -3.39
N MET A 143 5.49 -5.69 -3.62
CA MET A 143 4.71 -5.46 -4.83
C MET A 143 5.59 -4.77 -5.88
N GLY A 144 6.12 -5.52 -6.82
CA GLY A 144 7.01 -5.03 -7.90
C GLY A 144 6.57 -5.46 -9.28
N GLY A 145 6.81 -6.70 -9.65
CA GLY A 145 6.60 -7.24 -11.00
C GLY A 145 5.19 -7.04 -11.57
N THR A 146 4.17 -6.93 -10.74
CA THR A 146 2.79 -6.65 -11.19
C THR A 146 2.68 -5.30 -11.89
N LEU A 147 3.34 -4.26 -11.37
CA LEU A 147 3.35 -2.93 -11.97
C LEU A 147 4.10 -2.95 -13.30
N ASP A 148 5.27 -3.57 -13.34
CA ASP A 148 6.09 -3.63 -14.54
C ASP A 148 5.43 -4.49 -15.63
N SER A 149 4.78 -5.59 -15.23
CA SER A 149 3.94 -6.39 -16.14
C SER A 149 2.79 -5.59 -16.74
N SER A 150 2.12 -4.77 -15.93
CA SER A 150 1.03 -3.90 -16.41
C SER A 150 1.53 -2.84 -17.39
N ARG A 151 2.66 -2.21 -17.12
CA ARG A 151 3.30 -1.25 -18.01
C ARG A 151 3.72 -1.91 -19.33
N PHE A 152 4.30 -3.09 -19.25
CA PHE A 152 4.72 -3.85 -20.42
C PHE A 152 3.53 -4.23 -21.31
N LYS A 153 2.45 -4.74 -20.72
CA LYS A 153 1.20 -5.03 -21.45
C LYS A 153 0.63 -3.80 -22.13
N TYR A 154 0.63 -2.66 -21.43
CA TYR A 154 0.17 -1.41 -22.03
C TYR A 154 1.01 -1.02 -23.25
N GLN A 155 2.34 -1.05 -23.16
CA GLN A 155 3.20 -0.72 -24.30
C GLN A 155 3.02 -1.70 -25.48
N LEU A 156 2.89 -2.98 -25.19
CA LEU A 156 2.59 -3.99 -26.20
C LEU A 156 1.24 -3.73 -26.89
N SER A 157 0.21 -3.38 -26.11
CA SER A 157 -1.13 -3.11 -26.66
C SER A 157 -1.14 -1.93 -27.64
N GLN A 158 -0.33 -0.91 -27.37
CA GLN A 158 -0.17 0.23 -28.27
C GLN A 158 0.52 -0.17 -29.58
N HIS A 159 1.52 -1.05 -29.50
CA HIS A 159 2.25 -1.51 -30.68
C HIS A 159 1.45 -2.52 -31.53
N LEU A 160 0.65 -3.37 -30.87
CA LEU A 160 -0.15 -4.41 -31.51
C LEU A 160 -1.58 -3.95 -31.85
N GLU A 161 -1.93 -2.70 -31.54
CA GLU A 161 -3.26 -2.11 -31.73
C GLU A 161 -4.40 -2.98 -31.18
N CYS A 162 -4.21 -3.55 -29.97
CA CYS A 162 -5.19 -4.40 -29.31
C CYS A 162 -5.45 -3.94 -27.85
N SER A 163 -6.47 -4.51 -27.21
CA SER A 163 -6.74 -4.22 -25.80
C SER A 163 -5.63 -4.77 -24.88
N PRO A 164 -5.17 -4.01 -23.86
CA PRO A 164 -4.24 -4.54 -22.85
C PRO A 164 -4.77 -5.79 -22.13
N SER A 165 -6.09 -5.96 -22.04
CA SER A 165 -6.72 -7.15 -21.42
C SER A 165 -6.56 -8.42 -22.25
N ASP A 166 -6.32 -8.29 -23.55
CA ASP A 166 -6.14 -9.44 -24.46
C ASP A 166 -4.70 -9.96 -24.44
N LEU A 167 -3.80 -9.27 -23.73
CA LEU A 167 -2.39 -9.62 -23.65
C LEU A 167 -2.06 -10.37 -22.37
N ASN A 168 -1.29 -11.43 -22.50
CA ASN A 168 -0.72 -12.16 -21.37
C ASN A 168 0.81 -12.03 -21.41
N ALA A 169 1.36 -11.17 -20.55
CA ALA A 169 2.79 -10.91 -20.43
C ALA A 169 3.16 -10.67 -18.97
N VAL A 170 4.32 -11.15 -18.57
CA VAL A 170 4.81 -11.05 -17.19
C VAL A 170 6.26 -10.60 -17.20
N VAL A 171 6.59 -9.68 -16.31
CA VAL A 171 7.96 -9.27 -16.00
C VAL A 171 8.35 -9.96 -14.70
N ILE A 172 9.46 -10.69 -14.73
CA ILE A 172 10.02 -11.43 -13.61
C ILE A 172 11.43 -10.90 -13.35
N GLY A 173 11.78 -10.65 -12.10
CA GLY A 173 13.11 -10.19 -11.74
C GLY A 173 13.18 -9.46 -10.42
#